data_c5136904ed165f3e1c31ffdc44fba9ea
#
_entry.id   c5136904ed165f3e1c31ffdc44fba9ea
#
_cell.length_a   1.000
_cell.length_b   1.000
_cell.length_c   1.000
_cell.angle_alpha   90.00
_cell.angle_beta   90.00
_cell.angle_gamma   90.00
#
_symmetry.space_group_name_H-M   'P 1'
#
loop_
_entity.id
_entity.type
_entity.pdbx_description
1 polymer ?
#
loop_
_entity_poly.entity_id
_entity_poly.type
_entity_poly.pdbx_seq_one_letter_code
_entity_poly.pdbx_strand_id
1 'polypeptide(L)'
;MEIREALTFDDVLLVPAQSSVMPSTADTRTKVTKTIDLNIPLLSSAMDTVTEAKMAIAMAQAGGMGVIHRNLNTEEQARQVRRVKRFESGIVYNPITLSPDQTLWDAKTLQERYRVTGFPVVQNDRVVGIVTNRDMRFATDLNTPVSAMMSTGNLAILQEPADPREAKEMMAARRIEKLLVTDGSGKLTGLLTLKDLEQAVLNPLACKDELGRLRVAAASTVGDAGFERTMALIEAGVDMLVIDTAHGHSEGVAIAVKRAKEVAGNTQIVAGNVATGAATDTLIGAGADAIKVGIGPGSICTTRMVAGVGVPQLTAIMDCVAAAKKHGIPIIADGGIKFSGDFAKAIAAGASCAMVGSMIAGTDESPGEIVLYQGRSFKSYRGMGSLGAMARGSADRYFQKDAASDKLVPEGIEGQVPYKGPAGNVLH
;
A
#
# COMPACT_ATOMS: atom_id res chain seq x y z
N MET A 1 41.61 -12.88 3.20
CA MET A 1 40.21 -12.48 2.89
C MET A 1 39.69 -13.53 1.92
N GLU A 2 38.62 -14.22 2.27
CA GLU A 2 37.97 -15.18 1.37
C GLU A 2 36.98 -14.41 0.48
N ILE A 3 37.11 -14.61 -0.85
CA ILE A 3 36.17 -14.00 -1.81
C ILE A 3 35.18 -15.08 -2.22
N ARG A 4 33.92 -14.87 -1.90
CA ARG A 4 32.82 -15.77 -2.24
C ARG A 4 32.27 -15.40 -3.62
N GLU A 5 32.00 -16.40 -4.46
CA GLU A 5 31.22 -16.21 -5.68
C GLU A 5 29.78 -15.84 -5.33
N ALA A 6 29.23 -14.82 -6.04
CA ALA A 6 27.87 -14.35 -5.82
C ALA A 6 27.26 -13.85 -7.15
N LEU A 7 25.97 -14.11 -7.35
CA LEU A 7 25.26 -13.99 -8.63
C LEU A 7 24.15 -12.93 -8.58
N THR A 8 23.96 -12.25 -9.70
CA THR A 8 22.80 -11.39 -9.97
C THR A 8 21.78 -12.11 -10.86
N PHE A 9 20.68 -11.45 -11.19
CA PHE A 9 19.70 -12.01 -12.12
C PHE A 9 20.27 -12.17 -13.54
N ASP A 10 21.20 -11.33 -13.95
CA ASP A 10 21.79 -11.35 -15.29
C ASP A 10 22.75 -12.54 -15.48
N ASP A 11 23.26 -13.12 -14.39
CA ASP A 11 24.26 -14.20 -14.42
C ASP A 11 23.67 -15.59 -14.67
N VAL A 12 22.36 -15.76 -14.53
CA VAL A 12 21.69 -17.05 -14.57
C VAL A 12 20.45 -17.07 -15.44
N LEU A 13 20.05 -18.27 -15.87
CA LEU A 13 18.77 -18.53 -16.53
C LEU A 13 18.06 -19.69 -15.83
N LEU A 14 16.73 -19.68 -15.87
CA LEU A 14 15.93 -20.83 -15.44
C LEU A 14 15.95 -21.90 -16.53
N VAL A 15 16.28 -23.13 -16.13
CA VAL A 15 16.25 -24.27 -17.06
C VAL A 15 14.81 -24.71 -17.27
N PRO A 16 14.33 -24.81 -18.53
CA PRO A 16 12.99 -25.30 -18.81
C PRO A 16 12.79 -26.72 -18.30
N ALA A 17 11.65 -26.98 -17.66
CA ALA A 17 11.29 -28.29 -17.16
C ALA A 17 9.93 -28.73 -17.69
N GLN A 18 9.63 -30.03 -17.61
CA GLN A 18 8.31 -30.54 -17.94
C GLN A 18 7.24 -29.91 -17.04
N SER A 19 6.16 -29.42 -17.65
CA SER A 19 5.04 -28.81 -16.93
C SER A 19 3.71 -29.27 -17.49
N SER A 20 2.74 -29.51 -16.59
CA SER A 20 1.33 -29.71 -16.91
C SER A 20 0.48 -28.45 -16.66
N VAL A 21 1.10 -27.35 -16.16
CA VAL A 21 0.43 -26.10 -15.83
C VAL A 21 0.50 -25.16 -17.01
N MET A 22 -0.66 -24.72 -17.50
CA MET A 22 -0.74 -23.70 -18.53
C MET A 22 -0.60 -22.30 -17.89
N PRO A 23 -0.01 -21.30 -18.59
CA PRO A 23 0.12 -19.94 -18.06
C PRO A 23 -1.20 -19.34 -17.58
N SER A 24 -2.30 -19.60 -18.27
CA SER A 24 -3.64 -19.12 -17.93
C SER A 24 -4.26 -19.75 -16.68
N THR A 25 -3.69 -20.86 -16.19
CA THR A 25 -4.16 -21.58 -15.01
C THR A 25 -3.14 -21.60 -13.87
N ALA A 26 -2.05 -20.86 -14.03
CA ALA A 26 -1.02 -20.73 -13.00
C ALA A 26 -1.59 -19.99 -11.78
N ASP A 27 -1.40 -20.58 -10.59
CA ASP A 27 -1.75 -19.93 -9.34
C ASP A 27 -0.61 -19.00 -8.90
N THR A 28 -0.88 -17.69 -8.91
CA THR A 28 0.09 -16.66 -8.54
C THR A 28 -0.03 -16.21 -7.08
N ARG A 29 -0.96 -16.79 -6.30
CA ARG A 29 -1.16 -16.44 -4.91
C ARG A 29 0.07 -16.74 -4.06
N THR A 30 0.34 -15.86 -3.12
CA THR A 30 1.49 -15.97 -2.22
C THR A 30 1.22 -15.34 -0.87
N LYS A 31 2.07 -15.62 0.11
CA LYS A 31 2.09 -14.93 1.40
C LYS A 31 3.17 -13.83 1.40
N VAL A 32 2.76 -12.58 1.64
CA VAL A 32 3.72 -11.48 1.83
C VAL A 32 4.22 -11.38 3.26
N THR A 33 3.38 -11.81 4.22
CA THR A 33 3.74 -12.01 5.63
C THR A 33 3.16 -13.33 6.12
N LYS A 34 3.30 -13.65 7.39
CA LYS A 34 2.69 -14.86 7.97
C LYS A 34 1.18 -14.95 7.76
N THR A 35 0.50 -13.82 7.78
CA THR A 35 -0.98 -13.76 7.80
C THR A 35 -1.61 -13.01 6.63
N ILE A 36 -0.82 -12.31 5.82
CA ILE A 36 -1.33 -11.58 4.66
C ILE A 36 -1.02 -12.35 3.39
N ASP A 37 -2.08 -12.71 2.66
CA ASP A 37 -2.01 -13.30 1.33
C ASP A 37 -2.13 -12.22 0.24
N LEU A 38 -1.43 -12.41 -0.86
CA LEU A 38 -1.56 -11.62 -2.10
C LEU A 38 -2.03 -12.54 -3.22
N ASN A 39 -2.81 -12.00 -4.16
CA ASN A 39 -3.25 -12.72 -5.35
C ASN A 39 -2.22 -12.66 -6.49
N ILE A 40 -1.35 -11.64 -6.50
CA ILE A 40 -0.14 -11.58 -7.33
C ILE A 40 1.07 -11.27 -6.44
N PRO A 41 2.25 -11.84 -6.68
CA PRO A 41 3.41 -11.71 -5.79
C PRO A 41 4.18 -10.40 -6.01
N LEU A 42 3.47 -9.27 -6.13
CA LEU A 42 4.05 -7.96 -6.43
C LEU A 42 3.73 -6.90 -5.38
N LEU A 43 4.76 -6.14 -5.00
CA LEU A 43 4.66 -4.92 -4.20
C LEU A 43 5.19 -3.72 -4.98
N SER A 44 4.61 -2.52 -4.79
CA SER A 44 5.23 -1.28 -5.27
C SER A 44 6.14 -0.65 -4.23
N SER A 45 7.29 -0.15 -4.67
CA SER A 45 8.36 0.36 -3.80
C SER A 45 7.93 1.64 -3.05
N ALA A 46 8.41 1.77 -1.81
CA ALA A 46 8.19 2.92 -0.94
C ALA A 46 9.05 4.13 -1.36
N MET A 47 8.84 4.62 -2.57
CA MET A 47 9.59 5.72 -3.17
C MET A 47 8.67 6.85 -3.56
N ASP A 48 9.12 8.10 -3.36
CA ASP A 48 8.32 9.30 -3.59
C ASP A 48 8.01 9.61 -5.06
N THR A 49 8.56 8.83 -5.98
CA THR A 49 8.23 8.81 -7.42
C THR A 49 7.53 7.52 -7.86
N VAL A 50 7.13 6.65 -6.93
CA VAL A 50 6.49 5.37 -7.24
C VAL A 50 5.13 5.21 -6.54
N THR A 51 5.08 5.30 -5.21
CA THR A 51 3.89 4.86 -4.47
C THR A 51 3.31 5.91 -3.53
N GLU A 52 2.20 6.46 -3.96
CA GLU A 52 1.21 7.15 -3.14
C GLU A 52 -0.14 6.41 -3.24
N ALA A 53 -1.21 6.98 -2.68
CA ALA A 53 -2.52 6.32 -2.61
C ALA A 53 -3.04 5.84 -3.97
N LYS A 54 -2.81 6.57 -5.06
CA LYS A 54 -3.27 6.14 -6.41
C LYS A 54 -2.62 4.82 -6.82
N MET A 55 -1.29 4.74 -6.72
CA MET A 55 -0.54 3.51 -7.02
C MET A 55 -0.89 2.39 -6.05
N ALA A 56 -1.03 2.68 -4.74
CA ALA A 56 -1.40 1.67 -3.75
C ALA A 56 -2.78 1.06 -4.04
N ILE A 57 -3.74 1.87 -4.51
CA ILE A 57 -5.05 1.40 -4.96
C ILE A 57 -4.92 0.49 -6.17
N ALA A 58 -4.22 0.92 -7.22
CA ALA A 58 -4.04 0.12 -8.45
C ALA A 58 -3.35 -1.22 -8.16
N MET A 59 -2.32 -1.21 -7.31
CA MET A 59 -1.64 -2.44 -6.87
C MET A 59 -2.59 -3.39 -6.14
N ALA A 60 -3.37 -2.87 -5.19
CA ALA A 60 -4.32 -3.70 -4.43
C ALA A 60 -5.45 -4.23 -5.32
N GLN A 61 -5.97 -3.44 -6.27
CA GLN A 61 -6.97 -3.88 -7.26
C GLN A 61 -6.44 -5.00 -8.16
N ALA A 62 -5.17 -4.93 -8.55
CA ALA A 62 -4.51 -5.99 -9.33
C ALA A 62 -4.20 -7.26 -8.51
N GLY A 63 -4.34 -7.22 -7.18
CA GLY A 63 -4.09 -8.36 -6.30
C GLY A 63 -2.75 -8.33 -5.55
N GLY A 64 -1.94 -7.29 -5.77
CA GLY A 64 -0.70 -7.01 -5.04
C GLY A 64 -0.92 -6.04 -3.87
N MET A 65 0.14 -5.31 -3.48
CA MET A 65 0.03 -4.29 -2.43
C MET A 65 1.01 -3.13 -2.67
N GLY A 66 0.54 -1.89 -2.44
CA GLY A 66 1.38 -0.71 -2.51
C GLY A 66 1.97 -0.35 -1.16
N VAL A 67 3.26 0.05 -1.14
CA VAL A 67 3.92 0.57 0.06
C VAL A 67 4.08 2.08 -0.04
N ILE A 68 3.25 2.83 0.69
CA ILE A 68 3.26 4.29 0.68
C ILE A 68 4.58 4.80 1.27
N HIS A 69 5.26 5.69 0.53
CA HIS A 69 6.55 6.25 0.94
C HIS A 69 6.44 7.20 2.14
N ARG A 70 7.56 7.45 2.82
CA ARG A 70 7.62 8.28 4.03
C ARG A 70 8.19 9.68 3.82
N ASN A 71 8.50 10.10 2.58
CA ASN A 71 8.84 11.49 2.24
C ASN A 71 7.60 12.41 2.28
N LEU A 72 6.79 12.23 3.28
CA LEU A 72 5.58 12.96 3.63
C LEU A 72 5.63 13.22 5.14
N ASN A 73 4.96 14.25 5.62
CA ASN A 73 4.75 14.34 7.06
C ASN A 73 3.84 13.18 7.53
N THR A 74 3.87 12.91 8.82
CA THR A 74 3.18 11.75 9.40
C THR A 74 1.68 11.75 9.13
N GLU A 75 1.02 12.91 9.29
CA GLU A 75 -0.43 13.03 9.07
C GLU A 75 -0.80 12.88 7.59
N GLU A 76 0.04 13.38 6.68
CA GLU A 76 -0.21 13.25 5.25
C GLU A 76 -0.07 11.79 4.79
N GLN A 77 0.94 11.09 5.28
CA GLN A 77 1.11 9.66 4.99
C GLN A 77 -0.07 8.84 5.57
N ALA A 78 -0.50 9.11 6.80
CA ALA A 78 -1.67 8.49 7.41
C ALA A 78 -2.95 8.79 6.62
N ARG A 79 -3.11 10.00 6.07
CA ARG A 79 -4.22 10.37 5.17
C ARG A 79 -4.19 9.56 3.87
N GLN A 80 -3.01 9.31 3.30
CA GLN A 80 -2.86 8.43 2.14
C GLN A 80 -3.33 7.01 2.46
N VAL A 81 -2.94 6.45 3.61
CA VAL A 81 -3.41 5.13 4.07
C VAL A 81 -4.94 5.12 4.19
N ARG A 82 -5.52 6.08 4.91
CA ARG A 82 -6.98 6.19 5.06
C ARG A 82 -7.70 6.31 3.71
N ARG A 83 -7.09 6.97 2.73
CA ARG A 83 -7.63 7.09 1.37
C ARG A 83 -7.72 5.73 0.68
N VAL A 84 -6.70 4.88 0.78
CA VAL A 84 -6.72 3.52 0.24
C VAL A 84 -7.77 2.67 0.94
N LYS A 85 -7.80 2.68 2.28
CA LYS A 85 -8.76 1.90 3.08
C LYS A 85 -10.23 2.26 2.82
N ARG A 86 -10.50 3.49 2.39
CA ARG A 86 -11.86 3.96 2.02
C ARG A 86 -12.21 3.72 0.55
N PHE A 87 -11.26 3.30 -0.25
CA PHE A 87 -11.47 3.10 -1.68
C PHE A 87 -12.04 1.70 -1.91
N GLU A 88 -13.22 1.61 -2.54
CA GLU A 88 -13.87 0.35 -2.92
C GLU A 88 -14.01 -0.67 -1.78
N SER A 89 -14.41 -0.20 -0.63
CA SER A 89 -14.54 -1.07 0.55
C SER A 89 -15.71 -2.07 0.45
N GLY A 90 -16.45 -2.08 -0.66
CA GLY A 90 -17.68 -2.85 -0.80
C GLY A 90 -18.75 -2.29 0.14
N ILE A 91 -18.69 -2.64 1.42
CA ILE A 91 -19.43 -1.97 2.49
C ILE A 91 -18.49 -0.98 3.16
N VAL A 92 -18.83 0.31 3.16
CA VAL A 92 -18.11 1.30 3.94
C VAL A 92 -18.51 1.14 5.40
N TYR A 93 -17.73 0.37 6.16
CA TYR A 93 -17.95 0.22 7.61
C TYR A 93 -17.69 1.53 8.34
N ASN A 94 -18.50 1.80 9.36
CA ASN A 94 -18.47 3.07 10.12
C ASN A 94 -18.48 4.30 9.18
N PRO A 95 -19.50 4.45 8.31
CA PRO A 95 -19.59 5.57 7.40
C PRO A 95 -19.66 6.88 8.17
N ILE A 96 -19.25 7.97 7.52
CA ILE A 96 -19.45 9.31 8.08
C ILE A 96 -20.95 9.59 8.13
N THR A 97 -21.44 9.88 9.32
CA THR A 97 -22.86 10.13 9.59
C THR A 97 -23.12 11.59 9.90
N LEU A 98 -24.36 11.97 9.79
CA LEU A 98 -24.90 13.24 10.30
C LEU A 98 -25.95 12.95 11.37
N SER A 99 -26.13 13.88 12.30
CA SER A 99 -27.30 13.91 13.18
C SER A 99 -28.42 14.74 12.53
N PRO A 100 -29.70 14.52 12.91
CA PRO A 100 -30.83 15.29 12.37
C PRO A 100 -30.71 16.79 12.59
N ASP A 101 -30.04 17.21 13.67
CA ASP A 101 -29.90 18.62 14.08
C ASP A 101 -28.74 19.35 13.42
N GLN A 102 -27.81 18.62 12.79
CA GLN A 102 -26.73 19.23 11.99
C GLN A 102 -27.30 19.96 10.77
N THR A 103 -26.52 20.88 10.21
CA THR A 103 -26.95 21.76 9.15
C THR A 103 -26.42 21.37 7.77
N LEU A 104 -26.95 21.99 6.71
CA LEU A 104 -26.41 21.88 5.36
C LEU A 104 -24.94 22.31 5.29
N TRP A 105 -24.54 23.31 6.09
CA TRP A 105 -23.15 23.74 6.19
C TRP A 105 -22.26 22.62 6.70
N ASP A 106 -22.67 21.92 7.76
CA ASP A 106 -21.94 20.77 8.29
C ASP A 106 -21.82 19.65 7.24
N ALA A 107 -22.92 19.35 6.56
CA ALA A 107 -22.95 18.34 5.50
C ALA A 107 -21.99 18.68 4.35
N LYS A 108 -21.98 19.94 3.88
CA LYS A 108 -21.06 20.40 2.83
C LYS A 108 -19.61 20.39 3.30
N THR A 109 -19.35 20.81 4.53
CA THR A 109 -18.00 20.77 5.12
C THR A 109 -17.45 19.34 5.18
N LEU A 110 -18.26 18.39 5.63
CA LEU A 110 -17.89 16.98 5.65
C LEU A 110 -17.73 16.42 4.23
N GLN A 111 -18.59 16.82 3.29
CA GLN A 111 -18.49 16.44 1.90
C GLN A 111 -17.17 16.86 1.26
N GLU A 112 -16.77 18.12 1.44
CA GLU A 112 -15.49 18.65 0.92
C GLU A 112 -14.29 17.97 1.57
N ARG A 113 -14.33 17.82 2.89
CA ARG A 113 -13.25 17.21 3.67
C ARG A 113 -13.03 15.73 3.32
N TYR A 114 -14.12 14.98 3.16
CA TYR A 114 -14.06 13.53 3.01
C TYR A 114 -14.41 13.03 1.61
N ARG A 115 -14.83 13.92 0.71
CA ARG A 115 -15.19 13.61 -0.67
C ARG A 115 -16.27 12.52 -0.80
N VAL A 116 -17.23 12.53 0.09
CA VAL A 116 -18.38 11.62 0.10
C VAL A 116 -19.61 12.29 -0.54
N THR A 117 -20.50 11.48 -1.14
CA THR A 117 -21.66 11.97 -1.90
C THR A 117 -22.99 11.72 -1.20
N GLY A 118 -22.97 11.35 0.06
CA GLY A 118 -24.16 11.15 0.88
C GLY A 118 -23.81 10.59 2.24
N PHE A 119 -24.69 10.84 3.19
CA PHE A 119 -24.49 10.56 4.60
C PHE A 119 -25.68 9.82 5.16
N PRO A 120 -25.51 8.67 5.83
CA PRO A 120 -26.52 8.16 6.73
C PRO A 120 -26.80 9.18 7.84
N VAL A 121 -28.06 9.34 8.18
CA VAL A 121 -28.47 10.17 9.32
C VAL A 121 -28.82 9.26 10.48
N VAL A 122 -28.17 9.50 11.62
CA VAL A 122 -28.25 8.62 12.79
C VAL A 122 -28.68 9.42 14.01
N GLN A 123 -29.60 8.85 14.78
CA GLN A 123 -30.05 9.36 16.07
C GLN A 123 -30.06 8.20 17.09
N ASN A 124 -29.37 8.34 18.21
CA ASN A 124 -29.23 7.30 19.22
C ASN A 124 -28.75 5.96 18.64
N ASP A 125 -27.70 6.01 17.82
CA ASP A 125 -27.08 4.87 17.09
C ASP A 125 -27.98 4.20 16.03
N ARG A 126 -29.22 4.63 15.85
CA ARG A 126 -30.14 4.09 14.85
C ARG A 126 -30.24 4.97 13.63
N VAL A 127 -30.36 4.33 12.48
CA VAL A 127 -30.59 5.04 11.21
C VAL A 127 -31.99 5.65 11.21
N VAL A 128 -32.05 6.96 10.98
CA VAL A 128 -33.33 7.71 10.88
C VAL A 128 -33.53 8.31 9.49
N GLY A 129 -32.49 8.34 8.64
CA GLY A 129 -32.57 8.89 7.30
C GLY A 129 -31.28 8.73 6.50
N ILE A 130 -31.32 9.27 5.30
CA ILE A 130 -30.14 9.42 4.43
C ILE A 130 -30.21 10.80 3.74
N VAL A 131 -29.06 11.48 3.65
CA VAL A 131 -28.90 12.72 2.86
C VAL A 131 -27.91 12.48 1.75
N THR A 132 -28.27 12.82 0.53
CA THR A 132 -27.45 12.65 -0.67
C THR A 132 -27.20 13.99 -1.36
N ASN A 133 -26.29 14.03 -2.34
CA ASN A 133 -26.08 15.21 -3.17
C ASN A 133 -27.37 15.72 -3.83
N ARG A 134 -28.32 14.83 -4.13
CA ARG A 134 -29.63 15.20 -4.71
C ARG A 134 -30.41 16.04 -3.72
N ASP A 135 -30.46 15.62 -2.48
CA ASP A 135 -31.21 16.31 -1.41
C ASP A 135 -30.57 17.67 -1.09
N MET A 136 -29.24 17.73 -1.00
CA MET A 136 -28.49 18.95 -0.70
C MET A 136 -28.49 19.99 -1.83
N ARG A 137 -28.72 19.55 -3.09
CA ARG A 137 -28.68 20.44 -4.27
C ARG A 137 -29.76 21.49 -4.25
N PHE A 138 -30.91 21.20 -3.70
CA PHE A 138 -32.08 22.09 -3.68
C PHE A 138 -32.16 22.94 -2.42
N ALA A 139 -31.34 22.67 -1.42
CA ALA A 139 -31.27 23.46 -0.21
C ALA A 139 -30.32 24.66 -0.41
N THR A 140 -30.85 25.88 -0.29
CA THR A 140 -30.08 27.12 -0.52
C THR A 140 -29.59 27.76 0.77
N ASP A 141 -30.32 27.60 1.87
CA ASP A 141 -29.94 28.10 3.19
C ASP A 141 -29.00 27.10 3.88
N LEU A 142 -27.79 27.54 4.20
CA LEU A 142 -26.76 26.74 4.87
C LEU A 142 -27.16 26.34 6.30
N ASN A 143 -28.11 27.05 6.93
CA ASN A 143 -28.61 26.73 8.27
C ASN A 143 -29.76 25.71 8.24
N THR A 144 -30.20 25.27 7.06
CA THR A 144 -31.27 24.26 6.94
C THR A 144 -30.83 22.99 7.68
N PRO A 145 -31.62 22.49 8.67
CA PRO A 145 -31.27 21.28 9.39
C PRO A 145 -31.37 20.04 8.50
N VAL A 146 -30.51 19.06 8.75
CA VAL A 146 -30.46 17.78 8.03
C VAL A 146 -31.84 17.10 8.06
N SER A 147 -32.55 17.16 9.17
CA SER A 147 -33.90 16.61 9.33
C SER A 147 -34.93 17.15 8.34
N ALA A 148 -34.74 18.36 7.84
CA ALA A 148 -35.66 18.99 6.87
C ALA A 148 -35.39 18.56 5.42
N MET A 149 -34.19 18.00 5.14
CA MET A 149 -33.76 17.61 3.78
C MET A 149 -33.51 16.11 3.60
N MET A 150 -33.39 15.37 4.69
CA MET A 150 -33.11 13.93 4.60
C MET A 150 -34.31 13.13 4.08
N SER A 151 -34.03 12.09 3.34
CA SER A 151 -35.02 11.06 3.00
C SER A 151 -35.23 10.12 4.19
N THR A 152 -36.49 9.99 4.65
CA THR A 152 -36.87 9.15 5.80
C THR A 152 -37.79 7.99 5.42
N GLY A 153 -38.58 8.17 4.33
CA GLY A 153 -39.55 7.17 3.89
C GLY A 153 -38.88 6.03 3.11
N ASN A 154 -39.25 4.78 3.42
CA ASN A 154 -38.86 3.59 2.68
C ASN A 154 -37.32 3.47 2.47
N LEU A 155 -36.57 3.66 3.55
CA LEU A 155 -35.11 3.51 3.53
C LEU A 155 -34.72 2.12 3.02
N ALA A 156 -33.74 2.09 2.13
CA ALA A 156 -33.17 0.85 1.65
C ALA A 156 -32.12 0.37 2.64
N ILE A 157 -32.44 -0.65 3.40
CA ILE A 157 -31.63 -1.21 4.47
C ILE A 157 -31.41 -2.69 4.20
N LEU A 158 -30.16 -3.16 4.28
CA LEU A 158 -29.78 -4.57 4.36
C LEU A 158 -29.30 -4.90 5.77
N GLN A 159 -29.56 -6.10 6.22
CA GLN A 159 -29.00 -6.63 7.47
C GLN A 159 -27.68 -7.34 7.21
N GLU A 160 -26.76 -7.27 8.16
CA GLU A 160 -25.54 -8.09 8.13
C GLU A 160 -25.84 -9.58 8.38
N PRO A 161 -25.13 -10.47 7.63
CA PRO A 161 -24.16 -10.22 6.56
C PRO A 161 -24.87 -9.83 5.24
N ALA A 162 -24.48 -8.68 4.65
CA ALA A 162 -25.09 -8.16 3.43
C ALA A 162 -24.63 -8.94 2.19
N ASP A 163 -25.57 -9.54 1.46
CA ASP A 163 -25.28 -10.20 0.19
C ASP A 163 -25.14 -9.17 -0.94
N PRO A 164 -24.03 -9.15 -1.68
CA PRO A 164 -23.84 -8.25 -2.81
C PRO A 164 -24.88 -8.40 -3.93
N ARG A 165 -25.44 -9.59 -4.13
CA ARG A 165 -26.49 -9.84 -5.14
C ARG A 165 -27.80 -9.22 -4.74
N GLU A 166 -28.23 -9.46 -3.51
CA GLU A 166 -29.43 -8.85 -2.92
C GLU A 166 -29.32 -7.32 -2.92
N ALA A 167 -28.13 -6.79 -2.58
CA ALA A 167 -27.84 -5.37 -2.63
C ALA A 167 -28.05 -4.79 -4.03
N LYS A 168 -27.52 -5.44 -5.07
CA LYS A 168 -27.64 -5.00 -6.46
C LYS A 168 -29.09 -5.04 -6.95
N GLU A 169 -29.82 -6.10 -6.62
CA GLU A 169 -31.25 -6.24 -6.96
C GLU A 169 -32.10 -5.15 -6.29
N MET A 170 -31.86 -4.89 -5.00
CA MET A 170 -32.56 -3.84 -4.25
C MET A 170 -32.24 -2.45 -4.81
N MET A 171 -30.98 -2.15 -5.16
CA MET A 171 -30.58 -0.90 -5.79
C MET A 171 -31.25 -0.71 -7.15
N ALA A 172 -31.28 -1.75 -7.98
CA ALA A 172 -31.93 -1.70 -9.28
C ALA A 172 -33.45 -1.49 -9.18
N ALA A 173 -34.13 -2.27 -8.32
CA ALA A 173 -35.58 -2.18 -8.12
C ALA A 173 -36.03 -0.80 -7.60
N ARG A 174 -35.22 -0.18 -6.74
CA ARG A 174 -35.53 1.13 -6.14
C ARG A 174 -34.89 2.31 -6.88
N ARG A 175 -34.06 2.05 -7.90
CA ARG A 175 -33.31 3.06 -8.67
C ARG A 175 -32.46 3.97 -7.77
N ILE A 176 -31.75 3.37 -6.82
CA ILE A 176 -30.87 4.04 -5.86
C ILE A 176 -29.44 3.53 -6.01
N GLU A 177 -28.48 4.35 -5.59
CA GLU A 177 -27.05 4.07 -5.68
C GLU A 177 -26.41 3.74 -4.31
N LYS A 178 -27.22 3.80 -3.24
CA LYS A 178 -26.72 3.62 -1.86
C LYS A 178 -27.72 2.82 -1.04
N LEU A 179 -27.18 1.87 -0.27
CA LEU A 179 -27.90 1.08 0.71
C LEU A 179 -27.29 1.26 2.10
N LEU A 180 -28.12 1.33 3.09
CA LEU A 180 -27.70 1.33 4.49
C LEU A 180 -27.55 -0.12 4.95
N VAL A 181 -26.50 -0.41 5.70
CA VAL A 181 -26.30 -1.72 6.30
C VAL A 181 -26.42 -1.59 7.82
N THR A 182 -27.24 -2.46 8.41
CA THR A 182 -27.50 -2.44 9.86
C THR A 182 -27.29 -3.84 10.44
N ASP A 183 -26.97 -3.89 11.73
CA ASP A 183 -27.03 -5.13 12.49
C ASP A 183 -28.49 -5.53 12.83
N GLY A 184 -28.65 -6.66 13.49
CA GLY A 184 -29.96 -7.16 13.93
C GLY A 184 -30.72 -6.26 14.92
N SER A 185 -30.07 -5.24 15.51
CA SER A 185 -30.66 -4.26 16.42
C SER A 185 -31.12 -2.97 15.69
N GLY A 186 -30.77 -2.83 14.38
CA GLY A 186 -31.03 -1.63 13.59
C GLY A 186 -29.96 -0.53 13.76
N LYS A 187 -28.84 -0.85 14.39
CA LYS A 187 -27.67 0.05 14.47
C LYS A 187 -26.98 0.07 13.12
N LEU A 188 -26.58 1.27 12.67
CA LEU A 188 -25.81 1.42 11.43
C LEU A 188 -24.44 0.78 11.57
N THR A 189 -24.14 -0.18 10.69
CA THR A 189 -22.82 -0.82 10.59
C THR A 189 -22.07 -0.42 9.32
N GLY A 190 -22.84 -0.10 8.24
CA GLY A 190 -22.20 0.22 6.96
C GLY A 190 -23.08 1.00 5.98
N LEU A 191 -22.43 1.45 4.92
CA LEU A 191 -23.03 2.02 3.73
C LEU A 191 -22.46 1.32 2.50
N LEU A 192 -23.31 0.76 1.65
CA LEU A 192 -22.94 0.10 0.41
C LEU A 192 -23.30 1.01 -0.78
N THR A 193 -22.39 1.15 -1.75
CA THR A 193 -22.68 1.93 -2.96
C THR A 193 -22.65 1.06 -4.22
N LEU A 194 -23.43 1.45 -5.24
CA LEU A 194 -23.43 0.75 -6.53
C LEU A 194 -22.03 0.69 -7.14
N LYS A 195 -21.27 1.78 -7.00
CA LYS A 195 -19.88 1.84 -7.48
C LYS A 195 -19.00 0.78 -6.84
N ASP A 196 -19.16 0.52 -5.53
CA ASP A 196 -18.37 -0.48 -4.83
C ASP A 196 -18.69 -1.90 -5.33
N LEU A 197 -19.97 -2.18 -5.64
CA LEU A 197 -20.39 -3.45 -6.24
C LEU A 197 -19.84 -3.65 -7.65
N GLU A 198 -19.86 -2.60 -8.46
CA GLU A 198 -19.30 -2.65 -9.84
C GLU A 198 -17.79 -2.89 -9.80
N GLN A 199 -17.07 -2.22 -8.92
CA GLN A 199 -15.63 -2.38 -8.77
C GLN A 199 -15.24 -3.78 -8.26
N ALA A 200 -16.03 -4.38 -7.40
CA ALA A 200 -15.80 -5.75 -6.94
C ALA A 200 -15.86 -6.77 -8.10
N VAL A 201 -16.71 -6.50 -9.10
CA VAL A 201 -16.81 -7.34 -10.31
C VAL A 201 -15.65 -7.07 -11.27
N LEU A 202 -15.20 -5.80 -11.39
CA LEU A 202 -14.09 -5.41 -12.27
C LEU A 202 -12.73 -5.90 -11.77
N ASN A 203 -12.55 -6.00 -10.44
CA ASN A 203 -11.28 -6.36 -9.82
C ASN A 203 -11.43 -7.64 -8.94
N PRO A 204 -11.68 -8.81 -9.54
CA PRO A 204 -11.93 -10.05 -8.79
C PRO A 204 -10.70 -10.54 -8.01
N LEU A 205 -9.50 -10.13 -8.40
CA LEU A 205 -8.25 -10.47 -7.75
C LEU A 205 -7.83 -9.43 -6.68
N ALA A 206 -8.65 -8.40 -6.41
CA ALA A 206 -8.27 -7.35 -5.48
C ALA A 206 -7.86 -7.90 -4.11
N CYS A 207 -6.72 -7.41 -3.61
CA CYS A 207 -6.19 -7.76 -2.30
C CYS A 207 -6.94 -6.98 -1.22
N LYS A 208 -7.81 -7.66 -0.48
CA LYS A 208 -8.71 -7.06 0.52
C LYS A 208 -8.51 -7.67 1.91
N ASP A 209 -8.81 -6.87 2.92
CA ASP A 209 -8.89 -7.33 4.31
C ASP A 209 -10.24 -8.03 4.61
N GLU A 210 -10.40 -8.50 5.83
CA GLU A 210 -11.59 -9.23 6.30
C GLU A 210 -12.86 -8.36 6.28
N LEU A 211 -12.71 -7.02 6.22
CA LEU A 211 -13.79 -6.05 6.09
C LEU A 211 -14.04 -5.64 4.62
N GLY A 212 -13.43 -6.34 3.66
CA GLY A 212 -13.58 -6.05 2.23
C GLY A 212 -12.86 -4.78 1.74
N ARG A 213 -12.02 -4.14 2.57
CA ARG A 213 -11.26 -2.93 2.22
C ARG A 213 -9.94 -3.31 1.56
N LEU A 214 -9.49 -2.50 0.61
CA LEU A 214 -8.19 -2.71 -0.03
C LEU A 214 -7.06 -2.72 1.02
N ARG A 215 -6.14 -3.67 0.89
CA ARG A 215 -4.95 -3.73 1.74
C ARG A 215 -3.92 -2.72 1.29
N VAL A 216 -3.20 -2.14 2.26
CA VAL A 216 -2.18 -1.13 2.02
C VAL A 216 -1.03 -1.29 3.00
N ALA A 217 0.19 -1.06 2.51
CA ALA A 217 1.37 -0.94 3.33
C ALA A 217 1.89 0.50 3.37
N ALA A 218 2.69 0.81 4.39
CA ALA A 218 3.35 2.10 4.49
C ALA A 218 4.73 1.96 5.14
N ALA A 219 5.68 2.78 4.69
CA ALA A 219 7.03 2.81 5.23
C ALA A 219 7.12 3.67 6.49
N SER A 220 7.86 3.17 7.48
CA SER A 220 8.29 3.90 8.66
C SER A 220 9.81 3.80 8.82
N THR A 221 10.36 4.36 9.88
CA THR A 221 11.79 4.44 10.15
C THR A 221 12.10 4.13 11.62
N VAL A 222 13.36 4.28 12.01
CA VAL A 222 13.84 4.04 13.37
C VAL A 222 13.70 5.26 14.28
N GLY A 223 13.93 5.09 15.59
CA GLY A 223 13.90 6.13 16.59
C GLY A 223 12.49 6.57 17.01
N ASP A 224 12.39 7.60 17.84
CA ASP A 224 11.11 8.05 18.41
C ASP A 224 10.18 8.65 17.35
N ALA A 225 10.70 9.48 16.44
CA ALA A 225 9.92 10.01 15.33
C ALA A 225 9.40 8.90 14.40
N GLY A 226 10.17 7.81 14.22
CA GLY A 226 9.72 6.61 13.51
C GLY A 226 8.61 5.89 14.27
N PHE A 227 8.70 5.82 15.59
CA PHE A 227 7.68 5.21 16.42
C PHE A 227 6.37 6.00 16.42
N GLU A 228 6.42 7.34 16.54
CA GLU A 228 5.24 8.22 16.42
C GLU A 228 4.55 8.03 15.06
N ARG A 229 5.32 7.96 13.99
CA ARG A 229 4.81 7.66 12.64
C ARG A 229 4.15 6.27 12.59
N THR A 230 4.78 5.27 13.19
CA THR A 230 4.24 3.90 13.30
C THR A 230 2.87 3.91 13.96
N MET A 231 2.71 4.61 15.08
CA MET A 231 1.44 4.72 15.79
C MET A 231 0.34 5.37 14.92
N ALA A 232 0.66 6.48 14.26
CA ALA A 232 -0.28 7.18 13.38
C ALA A 232 -0.70 6.33 12.16
N LEU A 233 0.19 5.51 11.61
CA LEU A 233 -0.10 4.60 10.50
C LEU A 233 -0.97 3.42 10.96
N ILE A 234 -0.72 2.86 12.13
CA ILE A 234 -1.56 1.81 12.74
C ILE A 234 -2.98 2.35 13.00
N GLU A 235 -3.09 3.55 13.58
CA GLU A 235 -4.38 4.23 13.78
C GLU A 235 -5.11 4.50 12.46
N ALA A 236 -4.38 4.80 11.38
CA ALA A 236 -4.94 4.96 10.04
C ALA A 236 -5.43 3.64 9.42
N GLY A 237 -5.14 2.49 10.03
CA GLY A 237 -5.56 1.16 9.60
C GLY A 237 -4.64 0.53 8.56
N VAL A 238 -3.32 0.80 8.61
CA VAL A 238 -2.34 0.14 7.74
C VAL A 238 -2.32 -1.38 8.00
N ASP A 239 -2.29 -2.19 6.94
CA ASP A 239 -2.24 -3.65 7.08
C ASP A 239 -0.82 -4.16 7.31
N MET A 240 0.15 -3.50 6.67
CA MET A 240 1.56 -3.89 6.73
C MET A 240 2.44 -2.65 6.90
N LEU A 241 3.23 -2.62 7.95
CA LEU A 241 4.21 -1.57 8.23
C LEU A 241 5.60 -2.04 7.80
N VAL A 242 6.32 -1.23 7.05
CA VAL A 242 7.68 -1.53 6.60
C VAL A 242 8.67 -0.64 7.32
N ILE A 243 9.48 -1.20 8.22
CA ILE A 243 10.64 -0.50 8.79
C ILE A 243 11.73 -0.50 7.72
N ASP A 244 11.85 0.63 7.03
CA ASP A 244 12.59 0.75 5.77
C ASP A 244 13.88 1.57 5.95
N THR A 245 15.03 0.89 5.90
CA THR A 245 16.36 1.47 6.09
C THR A 245 17.34 1.00 5.02
N ALA A 246 18.42 1.75 4.79
CA ALA A 246 19.50 1.37 3.88
C ALA A 246 20.34 0.20 4.44
N HIS A 247 20.37 0.04 5.77
CA HIS A 247 21.08 -1.03 6.47
C HIS A 247 20.23 -1.59 7.61
N GLY A 248 19.49 -2.68 7.30
CA GLY A 248 18.59 -3.34 8.26
C GLY A 248 19.29 -4.10 9.39
N HIS A 249 20.55 -4.49 9.20
CA HIS A 249 21.32 -5.20 10.23
C HIS A 249 21.96 -4.23 11.23
N SER A 250 21.15 -3.37 11.82
CA SER A 250 21.57 -2.43 12.86
C SER A 250 20.69 -2.58 14.10
N GLU A 251 21.27 -2.26 15.28
CA GLU A 251 20.58 -2.35 16.55
C GLU A 251 19.30 -1.49 16.57
N GLY A 252 19.40 -0.27 16.03
CA GLY A 252 18.26 0.65 15.94
C GLY A 252 17.07 0.09 15.16
N VAL A 253 17.33 -0.72 14.12
CA VAL A 253 16.26 -1.38 13.35
C VAL A 253 15.64 -2.51 14.17
N ALA A 254 16.43 -3.33 14.85
CA ALA A 254 15.91 -4.39 15.70
C ALA A 254 15.04 -3.83 16.85
N ILE A 255 15.47 -2.71 17.46
CA ILE A 255 14.69 -2.00 18.48
C ILE A 255 13.38 -1.47 17.89
N ALA A 256 13.42 -0.85 16.70
CA ALA A 256 12.23 -0.32 16.05
C ALA A 256 11.21 -1.41 15.72
N VAL A 257 11.68 -2.58 15.26
CA VAL A 257 10.83 -3.76 15.00
C VAL A 257 10.15 -4.24 16.29
N LYS A 258 10.89 -4.39 17.39
CA LYS A 258 10.34 -4.81 18.68
C LYS A 258 9.25 -3.84 19.17
N ARG A 259 9.57 -2.53 19.18
CA ARG A 259 8.61 -1.49 19.60
C ARG A 259 7.36 -1.47 18.72
N ALA A 260 7.53 -1.57 17.39
CA ALA A 260 6.41 -1.64 16.49
C ALA A 260 5.54 -2.88 16.75
N LYS A 261 6.16 -4.04 17.02
CA LYS A 261 5.45 -5.29 17.29
C LYS A 261 4.61 -5.26 18.57
N GLU A 262 5.05 -4.55 19.59
CA GLU A 262 4.32 -4.36 20.87
C GLU A 262 2.98 -3.64 20.68
N VAL A 263 2.88 -2.77 19.66
CA VAL A 263 1.69 -1.93 19.40
C VAL A 263 0.94 -2.31 18.12
N ALA A 264 1.46 -3.28 17.37
CA ALA A 264 1.00 -3.61 16.02
C ALA A 264 -0.45 -4.09 15.95
N GLY A 265 -0.97 -4.76 16.99
CA GLY A 265 -2.27 -5.42 16.88
C GLY A 265 -2.27 -6.42 15.72
N ASN A 266 -3.15 -6.20 14.74
CA ASN A 266 -3.23 -7.03 13.52
C ASN A 266 -2.27 -6.58 12.40
N THR A 267 -1.64 -5.39 12.52
CA THR A 267 -0.69 -4.88 11.53
C THR A 267 0.55 -5.76 11.48
N GLN A 268 0.96 -6.17 10.29
CA GLN A 268 2.16 -7.00 10.09
C GLN A 268 3.40 -6.11 9.95
N ILE A 269 4.51 -6.54 10.54
CA ILE A 269 5.77 -5.77 10.56
C ILE A 269 6.77 -6.40 9.61
N VAL A 270 7.16 -5.66 8.59
CA VAL A 270 8.24 -6.01 7.65
C VAL A 270 9.47 -5.19 7.98
N ALA A 271 10.63 -5.79 7.94
CA ALA A 271 11.88 -5.09 8.22
C ALA A 271 12.91 -5.27 7.11
N GLY A 272 13.72 -4.27 6.85
CA GLY A 272 14.80 -4.28 5.86
C GLY A 272 15.48 -2.91 5.68
N ASN A 273 16.45 -2.83 4.74
CA ASN A 273 16.87 -3.93 3.86
C ASN A 273 18.05 -4.70 4.45
N VAL A 274 18.07 -5.97 4.16
CA VAL A 274 19.17 -6.87 4.51
C VAL A 274 19.69 -7.61 3.26
N ALA A 275 20.83 -8.30 3.37
CA ALA A 275 21.40 -9.07 2.28
C ALA A 275 22.10 -10.37 2.76
N THR A 276 21.96 -10.73 4.03
CA THR A 276 22.62 -11.89 4.63
C THR A 276 21.70 -12.68 5.53
N GLY A 277 21.98 -13.98 5.69
CA GLY A 277 21.23 -14.85 6.61
C GLY A 277 21.31 -14.38 8.07
N ALA A 278 22.48 -13.93 8.53
CA ALA A 278 22.64 -13.43 9.89
C ALA A 278 21.76 -12.20 10.18
N ALA A 279 21.67 -11.25 9.23
CA ALA A 279 20.79 -10.11 9.34
C ALA A 279 19.31 -10.53 9.36
N THR A 280 18.96 -11.51 8.54
CA THR A 280 17.61 -12.11 8.50
C THR A 280 17.24 -12.73 9.85
N ASP A 281 18.10 -13.56 10.43
CA ASP A 281 17.89 -14.17 11.75
C ASP A 281 17.70 -13.10 12.84
N THR A 282 18.51 -12.02 12.80
CA THR A 282 18.42 -10.91 13.77
C THR A 282 17.05 -10.23 13.73
N LEU A 283 16.54 -9.90 12.54
CA LEU A 283 15.26 -9.21 12.41
C LEU A 283 14.06 -10.12 12.68
N ILE A 284 14.15 -11.40 12.35
CA ILE A 284 13.15 -12.42 12.74
C ILE A 284 13.11 -12.54 14.26
N GLY A 285 14.27 -12.61 14.93
CA GLY A 285 14.38 -12.62 16.37
C GLY A 285 13.82 -11.37 17.05
N ALA A 286 13.80 -10.22 16.35
CA ALA A 286 13.17 -8.99 16.81
C ALA A 286 11.64 -8.99 16.63
N GLY A 287 11.06 -9.96 15.88
CA GLY A 287 9.61 -10.12 15.70
C GLY A 287 9.09 -9.69 14.32
N ALA A 288 9.94 -9.55 13.31
CA ALA A 288 9.50 -9.25 11.94
C ALA A 288 8.65 -10.40 11.36
N ASP A 289 7.57 -10.04 10.67
CA ASP A 289 6.62 -10.96 10.01
C ASP A 289 7.01 -11.28 8.56
N ALA A 290 7.88 -10.47 7.96
CA ALA A 290 8.57 -10.72 6.70
C ALA A 290 9.87 -9.90 6.63
N ILE A 291 10.79 -10.30 5.78
CA ILE A 291 12.10 -9.66 5.61
C ILE A 291 12.25 -9.14 4.19
N LYS A 292 12.66 -7.88 4.06
CA LYS A 292 12.91 -7.21 2.78
C LYS A 292 14.40 -7.24 2.45
N VAL A 293 14.75 -7.83 1.29
CA VAL A 293 16.11 -8.17 0.89
C VAL A 293 16.55 -7.36 -0.32
N GLY A 294 17.68 -6.66 -0.18
CA GLY A 294 18.30 -5.92 -1.27
C GLY A 294 19.15 -4.75 -0.79
N ILE A 295 20.46 -4.85 -0.91
CA ILE A 295 21.42 -3.80 -0.62
C ILE A 295 22.14 -3.41 -1.92
N GLY A 296 21.77 -2.24 -2.44
CA GLY A 296 22.37 -1.65 -3.64
C GLY A 296 21.97 -2.22 -5.01
N PRO A 297 20.92 -3.08 -5.20
CA PRO A 297 20.62 -3.64 -6.51
C PRO A 297 19.76 -2.72 -7.39
N GLY A 298 19.16 -1.66 -6.85
CA GLY A 298 18.25 -0.77 -7.59
C GLY A 298 18.94 -0.05 -8.73
N SER A 299 18.24 0.16 -9.86
CA SER A 299 18.79 0.83 -11.06
C SER A 299 19.23 2.27 -10.84
N ILE A 300 18.68 2.93 -9.81
CA ILE A 300 18.98 4.31 -9.41
C ILE A 300 19.77 4.37 -8.10
N CYS A 301 20.19 3.21 -7.56
CA CYS A 301 20.98 3.12 -6.34
C CYS A 301 22.46 3.15 -6.68
N THR A 302 23.22 4.02 -6.00
CA THR A 302 24.67 4.13 -6.15
C THR A 302 25.44 3.72 -4.90
N THR A 303 24.80 3.11 -3.91
CA THR A 303 25.41 2.62 -2.67
C THR A 303 26.64 1.74 -2.95
N ARG A 304 26.55 0.82 -3.94
CA ARG A 304 27.68 -0.03 -4.33
C ARG A 304 28.89 0.75 -4.83
N MET A 305 28.66 1.89 -5.49
CA MET A 305 29.73 2.74 -6.06
C MET A 305 30.26 3.72 -5.01
N VAL A 306 29.40 4.29 -4.18
CA VAL A 306 29.73 5.36 -3.23
C VAL A 306 30.25 4.77 -1.91
N ALA A 307 29.55 3.79 -1.36
CA ALA A 307 29.89 3.15 -0.08
C ALA A 307 30.71 1.85 -0.23
N GLY A 308 30.74 1.28 -1.44
CA GLY A 308 31.38 -0.03 -1.68
C GLY A 308 30.65 -1.20 -1.03
N VAL A 309 29.39 -1.04 -0.65
CA VAL A 309 28.58 -2.00 0.10
C VAL A 309 27.45 -2.56 -0.76
N GLY A 310 27.24 -3.87 -0.70
CA GLY A 310 26.17 -4.56 -1.39
C GLY A 310 26.45 -6.05 -1.54
N VAL A 311 25.40 -6.79 -1.89
CA VAL A 311 25.49 -8.20 -2.24
C VAL A 311 24.76 -8.41 -3.57
N PRO A 312 25.28 -9.23 -4.51
CA PRO A 312 24.56 -9.62 -5.73
C PRO A 312 23.19 -10.20 -5.37
N GLN A 313 22.13 -9.70 -6.04
CA GLN A 313 20.76 -9.81 -5.52
C GLN A 313 20.25 -11.25 -5.44
N LEU A 314 20.58 -12.10 -6.43
CA LEU A 314 20.13 -13.49 -6.43
C LEU A 314 20.72 -14.26 -5.23
N THR A 315 22.02 -14.09 -4.99
CA THR A 315 22.70 -14.68 -3.82
C THR A 315 22.12 -14.15 -2.51
N ALA A 316 21.89 -12.85 -2.40
CA ALA A 316 21.28 -12.25 -1.21
C ALA A 316 19.91 -12.87 -0.91
N ILE A 317 19.06 -13.06 -1.93
CA ILE A 317 17.75 -13.71 -1.78
C ILE A 317 17.94 -15.15 -1.28
N MET A 318 18.78 -15.93 -1.91
CA MET A 318 18.99 -17.34 -1.55
C MET A 318 19.50 -17.50 -0.10
N ASP A 319 20.45 -16.67 0.32
CA ASP A 319 21.00 -16.69 1.68
C ASP A 319 19.92 -16.30 2.73
N CYS A 320 19.15 -15.26 2.44
CA CYS A 320 18.07 -14.82 3.33
C CYS A 320 16.92 -15.84 3.39
N VAL A 321 16.57 -16.46 2.25
CA VAL A 321 15.56 -17.53 2.19
C VAL A 321 16.00 -18.74 3.01
N ALA A 322 17.25 -19.17 2.89
CA ALA A 322 17.78 -20.29 3.68
C ALA A 322 17.67 -20.04 5.19
N ALA A 323 17.95 -18.80 5.64
CA ALA A 323 17.80 -18.41 7.03
C ALA A 323 16.34 -18.33 7.47
N ALA A 324 15.46 -17.72 6.65
CA ALA A 324 14.06 -17.50 6.98
C ALA A 324 13.19 -18.77 6.97
N LYS A 325 13.55 -19.75 6.13
CA LYS A 325 12.77 -20.98 5.91
C LYS A 325 12.48 -21.74 7.21
N LYS A 326 13.45 -21.85 8.11
CA LYS A 326 13.30 -22.52 9.42
C LYS A 326 12.29 -21.86 10.34
N HIS A 327 11.95 -20.58 10.08
CA HIS A 327 11.00 -19.80 10.86
C HIS A 327 9.65 -19.60 10.14
N GLY A 328 9.52 -20.08 8.90
CA GLY A 328 8.33 -19.87 8.07
C GLY A 328 8.07 -18.39 7.76
N ILE A 329 9.14 -17.58 7.68
CA ILE A 329 9.05 -16.13 7.43
C ILE A 329 9.21 -15.88 5.92
N PRO A 330 8.28 -15.17 5.27
CA PRO A 330 8.39 -14.79 3.87
C PRO A 330 9.54 -13.81 3.60
N ILE A 331 10.13 -13.92 2.41
CA ILE A 331 11.15 -13.01 1.90
C ILE A 331 10.59 -12.16 0.76
N ILE A 332 10.83 -10.85 0.83
CA ILE A 332 10.48 -9.88 -0.20
C ILE A 332 11.78 -9.50 -0.94
N ALA A 333 11.86 -9.82 -2.23
CA ALA A 333 12.99 -9.40 -3.07
C ALA A 333 12.81 -7.94 -3.49
N ASP A 334 13.69 -7.04 -3.04
CA ASP A 334 13.59 -5.60 -3.28
C ASP A 334 14.77 -5.08 -4.10
N GLY A 335 14.49 -4.66 -5.33
CA GLY A 335 15.44 -4.06 -6.25
C GLY A 335 16.14 -5.02 -7.21
N GLY A 336 16.73 -4.45 -8.27
CA GLY A 336 17.41 -5.21 -9.33
C GLY A 336 16.49 -5.85 -10.37
N ILE A 337 15.17 -5.76 -10.20
CA ILE A 337 14.16 -6.35 -11.09
C ILE A 337 13.80 -5.34 -12.18
N LYS A 338 14.28 -5.58 -13.39
CA LYS A 338 14.08 -4.73 -14.57
C LYS A 338 13.03 -5.32 -15.52
N PHE A 339 12.94 -6.64 -15.57
CA PHE A 339 12.11 -7.41 -16.48
C PHE A 339 11.32 -8.50 -15.74
N SER A 340 10.29 -9.03 -16.39
CA SER A 340 9.52 -10.16 -15.87
C SER A 340 10.39 -11.42 -15.64
N GLY A 341 11.43 -11.62 -16.44
CA GLY A 341 12.40 -12.69 -16.23
C GLY A 341 13.17 -12.59 -14.92
N ASP A 342 13.55 -11.38 -14.50
CA ASP A 342 14.22 -11.16 -13.20
C ASP A 342 13.28 -11.49 -12.05
N PHE A 343 12.01 -11.08 -12.20
CA PHE A 343 10.97 -11.41 -11.24
C PHE A 343 10.80 -12.94 -11.10
N ALA A 344 10.71 -13.66 -12.22
CA ALA A 344 10.61 -15.13 -12.20
C ALA A 344 11.82 -15.76 -11.50
N LYS A 345 13.04 -15.25 -11.73
CA LYS A 345 14.26 -15.72 -11.07
C LYS A 345 14.23 -15.42 -9.55
N ALA A 346 13.71 -14.28 -9.12
CA ALA A 346 13.56 -13.95 -7.70
C ALA A 346 12.62 -14.93 -6.99
N ILE A 347 11.48 -15.25 -7.60
CA ILE A 347 10.54 -16.25 -7.06
C ILE A 347 11.16 -17.65 -7.06
N ALA A 348 11.86 -18.05 -8.14
CA ALA A 348 12.54 -19.34 -8.21
C ALA A 348 13.66 -19.46 -7.16
N ALA A 349 14.32 -18.37 -6.78
CA ALA A 349 15.29 -18.31 -5.69
C ALA A 349 14.65 -18.43 -4.29
N GLY A 350 13.31 -18.46 -4.20
CA GLY A 350 12.55 -18.67 -2.97
C GLY A 350 11.95 -17.39 -2.35
N ALA A 351 12.05 -16.24 -3.02
CA ALA A 351 11.31 -15.06 -2.57
C ALA A 351 9.80 -15.31 -2.69
N SER A 352 9.05 -14.91 -1.68
CA SER A 352 7.59 -15.01 -1.70
C SER A 352 6.94 -13.97 -2.60
N CYS A 353 7.53 -12.79 -2.69
CA CYS A 353 7.10 -11.72 -3.58
C CYS A 353 8.26 -10.77 -3.90
N ALA A 354 8.04 -9.90 -4.87
CA ALA A 354 9.02 -8.90 -5.29
C ALA A 354 8.48 -7.48 -5.15
N MET A 355 9.35 -6.57 -4.73
CA MET A 355 9.09 -5.14 -4.70
C MET A 355 9.71 -4.48 -5.94
N VAL A 356 8.89 -3.78 -6.72
CA VAL A 356 9.27 -3.17 -7.98
C VAL A 356 9.13 -1.65 -7.94
N GLY A 357 10.11 -0.95 -8.52
CA GLY A 357 10.13 0.51 -8.63
C GLY A 357 10.09 0.96 -10.08
N SER A 358 11.21 0.83 -10.82
CA SER A 358 11.35 1.31 -12.20
C SER A 358 10.32 0.72 -13.19
N MET A 359 9.86 -0.50 -12.93
CA MET A 359 8.85 -1.15 -13.79
C MET A 359 7.54 -0.37 -13.84
N ILE A 360 7.14 0.24 -12.72
CA ILE A 360 5.84 0.92 -12.57
C ILE A 360 5.96 2.44 -12.37
N ALA A 361 7.16 2.97 -12.16
CA ALA A 361 7.38 4.41 -11.95
C ALA A 361 6.89 5.28 -13.12
N GLY A 362 6.82 4.73 -14.35
CA GLY A 362 6.34 5.41 -15.55
C GLY A 362 4.82 5.40 -15.74
N THR A 363 4.04 4.89 -14.80
CA THR A 363 2.59 4.74 -14.96
C THR A 363 1.80 5.97 -14.49
N ASP A 364 0.53 6.07 -14.87
CA ASP A 364 -0.37 7.17 -14.51
C ASP A 364 -0.53 7.34 -13.00
N GLU A 365 -0.51 6.23 -12.27
CA GLU A 365 -0.78 6.18 -10.83
C GLU A 365 0.44 6.52 -9.98
N SER A 366 1.66 6.45 -10.54
CA SER A 366 2.87 6.88 -9.85
C SER A 366 2.89 8.41 -9.69
N PRO A 367 3.46 8.95 -8.60
CA PRO A 367 3.68 10.39 -8.45
C PRO A 367 4.62 10.94 -9.53
N GLY A 368 4.59 12.24 -9.71
CA GLY A 368 5.45 12.93 -10.67
C GLY A 368 4.72 13.34 -11.95
N GLU A 369 5.30 14.29 -12.63
CA GLU A 369 4.75 14.89 -13.84
C GLU A 369 5.23 14.13 -15.07
N ILE A 370 4.42 14.18 -16.13
CA ILE A 370 4.82 13.67 -17.45
C ILE A 370 5.64 14.76 -18.11
N VAL A 371 6.87 14.42 -18.51
CA VAL A 371 7.79 15.30 -19.22
C VAL A 371 7.93 14.84 -20.65
N LEU A 372 7.73 15.76 -21.59
CA LEU A 372 7.96 15.49 -23.01
C LEU A 372 9.43 15.81 -23.36
N TYR A 373 10.17 14.81 -23.80
CA TYR A 373 11.56 14.96 -24.23
C TYR A 373 11.80 14.24 -25.54
N GLN A 374 12.33 14.95 -26.54
CA GLN A 374 12.60 14.42 -27.89
C GLN A 374 11.42 13.64 -28.50
N GLY A 375 10.19 14.16 -28.37
CA GLY A 375 8.97 13.55 -28.90
C GLY A 375 8.47 12.31 -28.13
N ARG A 376 9.05 11.98 -26.98
CA ARG A 376 8.62 10.88 -26.11
C ARG A 376 8.26 11.37 -24.74
N SER A 377 7.26 10.73 -24.13
CA SER A 377 6.82 11.04 -22.77
C SER A 377 7.60 10.20 -21.74
N PHE A 378 8.03 10.87 -20.68
CA PHE A 378 8.76 10.28 -19.54
C PHE A 378 8.13 10.73 -18.23
N LYS A 379 8.44 10.02 -17.15
CA LYS A 379 8.15 10.43 -15.77
C LYS A 379 9.44 10.48 -14.95
N SER A 380 9.47 11.38 -13.97
CA SER A 380 10.58 11.47 -13.03
C SER A 380 10.68 10.19 -12.21
N TYR A 381 11.88 9.68 -12.04
CA TYR A 381 12.18 8.54 -11.20
C TYR A 381 13.50 8.76 -10.47
N ARG A 382 13.50 8.64 -9.14
CA ARG A 382 14.71 8.91 -8.34
C ARG A 382 14.88 7.93 -7.19
N GLY A 383 16.16 7.71 -6.83
CA GLY A 383 16.54 6.96 -5.65
C GLY A 383 16.21 7.71 -4.37
N MET A 384 15.85 6.97 -3.31
CA MET A 384 15.64 7.57 -1.99
C MET A 384 16.92 8.17 -1.39
N GLY A 385 18.10 7.76 -1.87
CA GLY A 385 19.40 8.34 -1.54
C GLY A 385 19.84 9.47 -2.47
N SER A 386 19.01 9.94 -3.40
CA SER A 386 19.32 11.13 -4.21
C SER A 386 19.24 12.41 -3.37
N LEU A 387 19.94 13.46 -3.78
CA LEU A 387 19.91 14.75 -3.07
C LEU A 387 18.48 15.30 -2.93
N GLY A 388 17.70 15.27 -3.98
CA GLY A 388 16.32 15.75 -3.94
C GLY A 388 15.39 14.92 -3.07
N ALA A 389 15.61 13.59 -2.94
CA ALA A 389 14.86 12.77 -2.01
C ALA A 389 15.30 13.01 -0.56
N MET A 390 16.60 13.12 -0.30
CA MET A 390 17.15 13.40 1.03
C MET A 390 16.72 14.77 1.56
N ALA A 391 16.66 15.79 0.72
CA ALA A 391 16.16 17.11 1.07
C ALA A 391 14.67 17.11 1.50
N ARG A 392 13.90 16.10 1.10
CA ARG A 392 12.48 15.92 1.46
C ARG A 392 12.25 15.00 2.66
N GLY A 393 13.30 14.43 3.28
CA GLY A 393 13.20 13.67 4.51
C GLY A 393 13.77 12.26 4.50
N SER A 394 14.33 11.75 3.37
CA SER A 394 14.92 10.41 3.33
C SER A 394 16.38 10.33 3.81
N ALA A 395 16.98 11.44 4.24
CA ALA A 395 18.37 11.48 4.72
C ALA A 395 18.61 10.55 5.93
N ASP A 396 17.62 10.38 6.80
CA ASP A 396 17.69 9.48 7.94
C ASP A 396 17.79 7.99 7.54
N ARG A 397 17.25 7.60 6.37
CA ARG A 397 17.41 6.27 5.79
C ARG A 397 18.87 5.89 5.60
N TYR A 398 19.72 6.90 5.31
CA TYR A 398 21.13 6.78 5.03
C TYR A 398 22.00 7.27 6.19
N PHE A 399 21.43 7.37 7.41
CA PHE A 399 22.11 7.85 8.62
C PHE A 399 22.70 9.27 8.49
N GLN A 400 22.11 10.12 7.64
CA GLN A 400 22.58 11.48 7.35
C GLN A 400 21.60 12.57 7.82
N LYS A 401 20.69 12.25 8.75
CA LYS A 401 19.66 13.18 9.23
C LYS A 401 20.22 14.49 9.76
N ASP A 402 21.35 14.41 10.47
CA ASP A 402 21.98 15.56 11.14
C ASP A 402 23.07 16.22 10.29
N ALA A 403 23.30 15.75 9.07
CA ALA A 403 24.24 16.34 8.15
C ALA A 403 23.66 17.62 7.55
N ALA A 404 24.49 18.68 7.45
CA ALA A 404 24.12 19.89 6.74
C ALA A 404 23.85 19.56 5.26
N SER A 405 22.92 20.28 4.62
CA SER A 405 22.47 19.97 3.25
C SER A 405 23.58 19.96 2.21
N ASP A 406 24.63 20.75 2.41
CA ASP A 406 25.85 20.85 1.57
C ASP A 406 26.85 19.71 1.83
N LYS A 407 26.64 18.91 2.89
CA LYS A 407 27.49 17.76 3.28
C LYS A 407 26.85 16.42 3.05
N LEU A 408 25.63 16.38 2.49
CA LEU A 408 24.97 15.13 2.17
C LEU A 408 25.74 14.39 1.07
N VAL A 409 25.99 13.10 1.30
CA VAL A 409 26.61 12.19 0.33
C VAL A 409 25.50 11.37 -0.35
N PRO A 410 25.19 11.60 -1.63
CA PRO A 410 24.12 10.88 -2.30
C PRO A 410 24.51 9.44 -2.60
N GLU A 411 23.61 8.52 -2.27
CA GLU A 411 23.67 7.10 -2.61
C GLU A 411 22.59 6.71 -3.63
N GLY A 412 22.12 7.66 -4.40
CA GLY A 412 21.13 7.47 -5.46
C GLY A 412 21.14 8.61 -6.45
N ILE A 413 20.67 8.32 -7.66
CA ILE A 413 20.55 9.30 -8.75
C ILE A 413 19.11 9.72 -8.98
N GLU A 414 18.94 10.83 -9.67
CA GLU A 414 17.67 11.30 -10.25
C GLU A 414 17.71 11.08 -11.76
N GLY A 415 16.61 10.59 -12.30
CA GLY A 415 16.49 10.29 -13.71
C GLY A 415 15.04 10.25 -14.17
N GLN A 416 14.82 9.64 -15.30
CA GLN A 416 13.52 9.52 -15.92
C GLN A 416 13.29 8.09 -16.40
N VAL A 417 12.03 7.66 -16.40
CA VAL A 417 11.59 6.39 -17.01
C VAL A 417 10.56 6.66 -18.08
N PRO A 418 10.49 5.85 -19.14
CA PRO A 418 9.47 5.99 -20.17
C PRO A 418 8.06 5.94 -19.54
N TYR A 419 7.19 6.82 -20.01
CA TYR A 419 5.78 6.78 -19.66
C TYR A 419 5.11 5.53 -20.27
N LYS A 420 4.27 4.85 -19.49
CA LYS A 420 3.70 3.53 -19.82
C LYS A 420 2.17 3.49 -19.80
N GLY A 421 1.50 4.63 -19.54
CA GLY A 421 0.05 4.66 -19.34
C GLY A 421 -0.38 4.03 -18.01
N PRO A 422 -1.61 3.50 -17.91
CA PRO A 422 -2.15 2.93 -16.67
C PRO A 422 -1.31 1.77 -16.11
N ALA A 423 -1.20 1.69 -14.80
CA ALA A 423 -0.45 0.62 -14.10
C ALA A 423 -0.98 -0.78 -14.43
N GLY A 424 -2.30 -0.92 -14.66
CA GLY A 424 -2.90 -2.18 -15.09
C GLY A 424 -2.23 -2.80 -16.32
N ASN A 425 -1.77 -1.99 -17.26
CA ASN A 425 -1.08 -2.48 -18.46
C ASN A 425 0.31 -3.10 -18.18
N VAL A 426 0.87 -2.81 -17.03
CA VAL A 426 2.20 -3.31 -16.61
C VAL A 426 2.06 -4.47 -15.62
N LEU A 427 0.96 -4.51 -14.85
CA LEU A 427 0.73 -5.50 -13.80
C LEU A 427 0.09 -6.81 -14.34
N HIS A 428 -0.51 -6.76 -15.50
CA HIS A 428 -1.04 -7.92 -16.24
C HIS A 428 0.00 -8.45 -17.24
#